data_c7275c14f70f1a31f361452bfc70038f
#
_entry.id   c7275c14f70f1a31f361452bfc70038f
#
_cell.length_a   1.000
_cell.length_b   1.000
_cell.length_c   1.000
_cell.angle_alpha   90.00
_cell.angle_beta   90.00
_cell.angle_gamma   90.00
#
_symmetry.space_group_name_H-M   'P 1'
#
loop_
_entity.id
_entity.type
_entity.pdbx_description
1 polymer ?
#
loop_
_entity_poly.entity_id
_entity_poly.type
_entity_poly.pdbx_seq_one_letter_code
_entity_poly.pdbx_strand_id
1 'polypeptide(L)'
;VTSASGYEQKITDAPASISVITQEDLQKKPYVNLLDAVKDIEGVDIGETNDRANNGTVSIRGMGSDYTLILIDGKKQNNSGDIYPNSFEGAQLASIPPLSMIERIEVIRGPMSTLYGSDAMGGVINIITKKISKEWTGAIGYAKTFQTDNAYGNNDKTDVSIMGPLIKDKLGLSLRGSFYDQAKSNPEY
;
A
#
# COMPACT_ATOMS: atom_id res chain seq x y z
N VAL A 1 -16.87 2.75 5.42
CA VAL A 1 -16.04 2.92 4.20
C VAL A 1 -16.29 4.27 3.58
N THR A 2 -15.28 4.85 3.00
CA THR A 2 -15.34 6.21 2.42
C THR A 2 -15.11 6.17 0.91
N SER A 3 -14.41 5.17 0.44
CA SER A 3 -13.87 5.15 -0.93
C SER A 3 -14.92 4.97 -2.03
N ALA A 4 -16.08 4.38 -1.73
CA ALA A 4 -17.09 4.10 -2.74
C ALA A 4 -18.00 5.28 -3.08
N SER A 5 -18.12 6.25 -2.17
CA SER A 5 -19.07 7.37 -2.32
C SER A 5 -18.42 8.73 -2.04
N GLY A 6 -17.18 8.76 -1.57
CA GLY A 6 -16.51 10.00 -1.15
C GLY A 6 -16.91 10.49 0.26
N TYR A 7 -17.85 9.82 0.91
CA TYR A 7 -18.25 10.10 2.29
C TYR A 7 -18.36 8.82 3.12
N GLU A 8 -18.30 8.95 4.43
CA GLU A 8 -18.31 7.81 5.33
C GLU A 8 -19.71 7.14 5.36
N GLN A 9 -19.75 5.83 5.04
CA GLN A 9 -20.98 5.03 5.03
C GLN A 9 -20.72 3.60 5.51
N LYS A 10 -21.79 2.86 5.82
CA LYS A 10 -21.67 1.43 6.12
C LYS A 10 -21.29 0.66 4.85
N ILE A 11 -20.53 -0.42 5.02
CA ILE A 11 -20.10 -1.27 3.90
C ILE A 11 -21.30 -1.91 3.18
N THR A 12 -22.36 -2.22 3.94
CA THR A 12 -23.61 -2.79 3.43
C THR A 12 -24.37 -1.87 2.49
N ASP A 13 -24.15 -0.56 2.62
CA ASP A 13 -24.88 0.46 1.87
C ASP A 13 -24.06 0.95 0.65
N ALA A 14 -22.84 0.41 0.50
CA ALA A 14 -21.94 0.82 -0.57
C ALA A 14 -22.38 0.26 -1.92
N PRO A 15 -22.39 1.07 -2.98
CA PRO A 15 -22.88 0.67 -4.31
C PRO A 15 -21.90 -0.24 -5.08
N ALA A 16 -20.79 -0.66 -4.47
CA ALA A 16 -19.73 -1.42 -5.10
C ALA A 16 -19.29 -2.60 -4.26
N SER A 17 -18.62 -3.57 -4.88
CA SER A 17 -17.99 -4.69 -4.18
C SER A 17 -16.77 -4.21 -3.43
N ILE A 18 -16.88 -4.06 -2.11
CA ILE A 18 -15.82 -3.54 -1.24
C ILE A 18 -15.34 -4.63 -0.30
N SER A 19 -14.02 -4.73 -0.18
CA SER A 19 -13.36 -5.48 0.90
C SER A 19 -12.60 -4.50 1.79
N VAL A 20 -12.63 -4.74 3.09
CA VAL A 20 -11.90 -3.93 4.07
C VAL A 20 -10.96 -4.83 4.86
N ILE A 21 -9.70 -4.48 4.88
CA ILE A 21 -8.70 -5.07 5.76
C ILE A 21 -8.55 -4.11 6.94
N THR A 22 -8.93 -4.55 8.12
CA THR A 22 -8.84 -3.75 9.34
C THR A 22 -7.42 -3.79 9.92
N GLN A 23 -7.13 -2.89 10.86
CA GLN A 23 -5.86 -2.93 11.58
C GLN A 23 -5.67 -4.27 12.33
N GLU A 24 -6.74 -4.84 12.87
CA GLU A 24 -6.68 -6.14 13.54
C GLU A 24 -6.29 -7.25 12.58
N ASP A 25 -6.80 -7.23 11.35
CA ASP A 25 -6.44 -8.20 10.32
C ASP A 25 -4.98 -8.05 9.90
N LEU A 26 -4.50 -6.81 9.79
CA LEU A 26 -3.08 -6.52 9.50
C LEU A 26 -2.13 -7.00 10.61
N GLN A 27 -2.60 -7.08 11.85
CA GLN A 27 -1.80 -7.58 12.98
C GLN A 27 -1.84 -9.10 13.15
N LYS A 28 -2.90 -9.76 12.67
CA LYS A 28 -3.08 -11.22 12.79
C LYS A 28 -2.11 -12.03 11.91
N LYS A 29 -1.68 -11.45 10.81
CA LYS A 29 -0.78 -12.10 9.84
C LYS A 29 0.53 -11.31 9.72
N PRO A 30 1.66 -11.99 9.53
CA PRO A 30 2.96 -11.34 9.39
C PRO A 30 3.14 -10.75 7.98
N TYR A 31 2.33 -9.79 7.60
CA TYR A 31 2.48 -9.09 6.33
C TYR A 31 3.75 -8.24 6.32
N VAL A 32 4.56 -8.40 5.30
CA VAL A 32 5.80 -7.64 5.12
C VAL A 32 5.53 -6.26 4.52
N ASN A 33 4.55 -6.18 3.62
CA ASN A 33 4.20 -4.95 2.91
C ASN A 33 2.71 -4.92 2.56
N LEU A 34 2.27 -3.82 1.91
CA LEU A 34 0.90 -3.66 1.47
C LEU A 34 0.48 -4.76 0.48
N LEU A 35 1.34 -5.14 -0.45
CA LEU A 35 1.03 -6.13 -1.48
C LEU A 35 0.67 -7.47 -0.84
N ASP A 36 1.43 -7.86 0.19
CA ASP A 36 1.13 -9.07 0.95
C ASP A 36 -0.24 -9.02 1.63
N ALA A 37 -0.65 -7.84 2.08
CA ALA A 37 -1.94 -7.68 2.72
C ALA A 37 -3.11 -7.75 1.72
N VAL A 38 -2.96 -7.15 0.54
CA VAL A 38 -4.05 -7.10 -0.45
C VAL A 38 -4.16 -8.37 -1.30
N LYS A 39 -3.11 -9.18 -1.41
CA LYS A 39 -3.15 -10.45 -2.17
C LYS A 39 -4.16 -11.47 -1.64
N ASP A 40 -4.50 -11.37 -0.35
CA ASP A 40 -5.49 -12.25 0.28
C ASP A 40 -6.93 -11.87 -0.08
N ILE A 41 -7.13 -10.76 -0.82
CA ILE A 41 -8.46 -10.31 -1.25
C ILE A 41 -8.84 -11.00 -2.55
N GLU A 42 -10.00 -11.62 -2.59
CA GLU A 42 -10.52 -12.23 -3.81
C GLU A 42 -10.61 -11.23 -4.96
N GLY A 43 -10.05 -11.59 -6.12
CA GLY A 43 -10.05 -10.77 -7.33
C GLY A 43 -8.98 -9.68 -7.34
N VAL A 44 -8.07 -9.68 -6.39
CA VAL A 44 -6.80 -8.94 -6.44
C VAL A 44 -5.70 -9.91 -6.80
N ASP A 45 -4.96 -9.60 -7.84
CA ASP A 45 -3.85 -10.40 -8.33
C ASP A 45 -2.55 -9.58 -8.22
N ILE A 46 -1.54 -10.17 -7.63
CA ILE A 46 -0.23 -9.56 -7.50
C ILE A 46 0.66 -10.18 -8.56
N GLY A 47 0.92 -9.41 -9.62
CA GLY A 47 1.88 -9.79 -10.63
C GLY A 47 3.29 -9.78 -10.03
N GLU A 48 3.96 -10.92 -10.10
CA GLU A 48 5.40 -11.00 -9.87
C GLU A 48 6.08 -10.43 -11.12
N THR A 49 6.30 -9.13 -11.14
CA THR A 49 7.21 -8.58 -12.13
C THR A 49 8.62 -8.88 -11.63
N ASN A 50 9.32 -9.75 -12.36
CA ASN A 50 10.75 -9.99 -12.17
C ASN A 50 11.58 -8.77 -12.64
N ASP A 51 11.21 -7.59 -12.20
CA ASP A 51 12.07 -6.45 -12.38
C ASP A 51 13.24 -6.52 -11.39
N ARG A 52 14.35 -5.84 -11.72
CA ARG A 52 15.56 -5.83 -10.89
C ARG A 52 15.33 -5.30 -9.48
N ALA A 53 14.19 -4.66 -9.21
CA ALA A 53 13.84 -4.05 -7.93
C ALA A 53 12.87 -4.91 -7.12
N ASN A 54 12.45 -6.10 -7.62
CA ASN A 54 11.48 -7.00 -6.98
C ASN A 54 10.16 -6.28 -6.62
N ASN A 55 9.71 -5.40 -7.50
CA ASN A 55 8.46 -4.67 -7.33
C ASN A 55 7.31 -5.50 -7.89
N GLY A 56 6.35 -5.81 -7.05
CA GLY A 56 5.11 -6.44 -7.49
C GLY A 56 4.17 -5.40 -8.11
N THR A 57 3.41 -5.80 -9.10
CA THR A 57 2.31 -5.02 -9.67
C THR A 57 0.99 -5.50 -9.09
N VAL A 58 0.02 -4.59 -8.95
CA VAL A 58 -1.32 -4.94 -8.46
C VAL A 58 -2.30 -4.84 -9.61
N SER A 59 -3.01 -5.92 -9.90
CA SER A 59 -4.13 -5.93 -10.83
C SER A 59 -5.43 -6.34 -10.14
N ILE A 60 -6.54 -5.76 -10.55
CA ILE A 60 -7.85 -6.09 -10.01
C ILE A 60 -8.71 -6.69 -11.13
N ARG A 61 -9.20 -7.92 -10.92
CA ARG A 61 -10.04 -8.66 -11.88
C ARG A 61 -9.40 -8.81 -13.26
N GLY A 62 -8.07 -8.99 -13.31
CA GLY A 62 -7.33 -9.15 -14.56
C GLY A 62 -7.12 -7.87 -15.37
N MET A 63 -7.54 -6.72 -14.87
CA MET A 63 -7.17 -5.42 -15.43
C MET A 63 -5.82 -5.02 -14.87
N GLY A 64 -4.88 -4.68 -15.74
CA GLY A 64 -3.50 -4.38 -15.38
C GLY A 64 -3.35 -3.24 -14.35
N SER A 65 -2.15 -3.07 -13.85
CA SER A 65 -1.78 -2.05 -12.85
C SER A 65 -2.17 -0.64 -13.24
N ASP A 66 -2.13 -0.30 -14.53
CA ASP A 66 -2.52 1.02 -15.07
C ASP A 66 -4.01 1.37 -14.82
N TYR A 67 -4.83 0.36 -14.54
CA TYR A 67 -6.27 0.52 -14.26
C TYR A 67 -6.60 0.32 -12.78
N THR A 68 -5.59 0.13 -11.93
CA THR A 68 -5.74 -0.03 -10.49
C THR A 68 -5.23 1.22 -9.78
N LEU A 69 -6.14 2.04 -9.27
CA LEU A 69 -5.80 3.29 -8.62
C LEU A 69 -5.47 3.08 -7.14
N ILE A 70 -4.31 3.60 -6.70
CA ILE A 70 -3.92 3.62 -5.29
C ILE A 70 -4.12 5.02 -4.72
N LEU A 71 -4.85 5.10 -3.63
CA LEU A 71 -5.10 6.32 -2.87
C LEU A 71 -4.50 6.20 -1.47
N ILE A 72 -4.03 7.32 -0.93
CA ILE A 72 -3.71 7.47 0.49
C ILE A 72 -4.59 8.58 1.05
N ASP A 73 -5.44 8.25 2.03
CA ASP A 73 -6.44 9.16 2.61
C ASP A 73 -7.31 9.86 1.54
N GLY A 74 -7.71 9.09 0.50
CA GLY A 74 -8.51 9.59 -0.61
C GLY A 74 -7.75 10.42 -1.64
N LYS A 75 -6.45 10.63 -1.46
CA LYS A 75 -5.60 11.38 -2.39
C LYS A 75 -4.87 10.45 -3.34
N LYS A 76 -5.03 10.68 -4.63
CA LYS A 76 -4.31 9.94 -5.68
C LYS A 76 -2.80 10.08 -5.49
N GLN A 77 -2.11 8.96 -5.51
CA GLN A 77 -0.66 8.97 -5.62
C GLN A 77 -0.32 9.15 -7.11
N ASN A 78 0.33 10.27 -7.44
CA ASN A 78 0.68 10.55 -8.83
C ASN A 78 1.67 9.50 -9.33
N ASN A 79 1.28 8.86 -10.42
CA ASN A 79 2.20 8.10 -11.24
C ASN A 79 3.09 9.08 -12.00
N SER A 80 4.27 9.34 -11.51
CA SER A 80 5.32 9.93 -12.34
C SER A 80 5.94 8.91 -13.30
N GLY A 81 5.24 7.79 -13.55
CA GLY A 81 5.73 6.65 -14.32
C GLY A 81 6.02 6.91 -15.79
N ASP A 82 5.35 7.91 -16.38
CA ASP A 82 5.56 8.26 -17.79
C ASP A 82 6.91 8.90 -18.10
N ILE A 83 7.67 9.31 -17.08
CA ILE A 83 8.96 10.01 -17.29
C ILE A 83 10.17 9.05 -17.30
N TYR A 84 10.02 7.83 -16.79
CA TYR A 84 11.13 6.88 -16.69
C TYR A 84 10.75 5.50 -17.25
N PRO A 85 11.34 5.07 -18.38
CA PRO A 85 10.94 3.86 -19.10
C PRO A 85 11.34 2.52 -18.46
N ASN A 86 11.81 2.49 -17.24
CA ASN A 86 12.20 1.24 -16.57
C ASN A 86 11.94 1.28 -15.06
N SER A 87 10.73 0.90 -14.64
CA SER A 87 10.45 0.47 -13.26
C SER A 87 10.13 1.54 -12.20
N PHE A 88 9.17 2.44 -12.43
CA PHE A 88 8.71 3.34 -11.37
C PHE A 88 7.37 2.98 -10.73
N GLU A 89 6.76 1.84 -11.08
CA GLU A 89 5.68 1.26 -10.27
C GLU A 89 6.15 1.04 -8.81
N GLY A 90 7.40 0.68 -8.60
CA GLY A 90 8.02 0.62 -7.28
C GLY A 90 8.09 1.94 -6.51
N ALA A 91 8.13 3.08 -7.18
CA ALA A 91 8.12 4.38 -6.51
C ALA A 91 6.77 4.68 -5.86
N GLN A 92 5.65 4.20 -6.41
CA GLN A 92 4.34 4.28 -5.76
C GLN A 92 4.31 3.49 -4.45
N LEU A 93 4.84 2.29 -4.47
CA LEU A 93 4.90 1.43 -3.29
C LEU A 93 5.85 1.99 -2.22
N ALA A 94 6.91 2.71 -2.62
CA ALA A 94 7.82 3.36 -1.69
C ALA A 94 7.17 4.53 -0.91
N SER A 95 6.13 5.16 -1.47
CA SER A 95 5.38 6.23 -0.79
C SER A 95 4.32 5.73 0.19
N ILE A 96 4.03 4.44 0.19
CA ILE A 96 3.01 3.83 1.05
C ILE A 96 3.44 3.89 2.51
N PRO A 97 2.55 4.30 3.42
CA PRO A 97 2.83 4.28 4.85
C PRO A 97 3.15 2.87 5.36
N PRO A 98 4.05 2.72 6.35
CA PRO A 98 4.23 1.46 7.05
C PRO A 98 2.91 0.90 7.57
N LEU A 99 2.75 -0.43 7.58
CA LEU A 99 1.50 -1.10 8.02
C LEU A 99 1.08 -0.66 9.43
N SER A 100 2.05 -0.33 10.30
CA SER A 100 1.79 0.18 11.65
C SER A 100 1.03 1.51 11.69
N MET A 101 1.12 2.31 10.62
CA MET A 101 0.43 3.60 10.49
C MET A 101 -0.92 3.49 9.76
N ILE A 102 -1.26 2.32 9.24
CA ILE A 102 -2.50 2.09 8.53
C ILE A 102 -3.61 1.78 9.54
N GLU A 103 -4.75 2.47 9.42
CA GLU A 103 -5.97 2.17 10.16
C GLU A 103 -6.74 1.04 9.49
N ARG A 104 -6.92 1.15 8.17
CA ARG A 104 -7.58 0.14 7.33
C ARG A 104 -7.23 0.35 5.86
N ILE A 105 -7.41 -0.71 5.08
CA ILE A 105 -7.30 -0.67 3.63
C ILE A 105 -8.67 -0.99 3.04
N GLU A 106 -9.19 -0.12 2.19
CA GLU A 106 -10.46 -0.31 1.48
C GLU A 106 -10.15 -0.67 0.02
N VAL A 107 -10.57 -1.85 -0.43
CA VAL A 107 -10.40 -2.32 -1.81
C VAL A 107 -11.75 -2.38 -2.49
N ILE A 108 -11.93 -1.56 -3.50
CA ILE A 108 -13.12 -1.52 -4.35
C ILE A 108 -12.80 -2.24 -5.65
N ARG A 109 -13.57 -3.27 -5.93
CA ARG A 109 -13.45 -4.08 -7.13
C ARG A 109 -14.52 -3.72 -8.14
N GLY A 110 -14.10 -3.09 -9.22
CA GLY A 110 -14.96 -2.67 -10.31
C GLY A 110 -14.74 -1.22 -10.70
N PRO A 111 -15.39 -0.78 -11.79
CA PRO A 111 -15.13 0.53 -12.35
C PRO A 111 -15.56 1.66 -11.41
N MET A 112 -14.61 2.50 -11.04
CA MET A 112 -14.80 3.70 -10.22
C MET A 112 -14.41 4.97 -10.97
N SER A 113 -14.42 4.91 -12.30
CA SER A 113 -13.99 6.00 -13.18
C SER A 113 -14.83 7.27 -13.02
N THR A 114 -16.09 7.16 -12.62
CA THR A 114 -16.96 8.31 -12.35
C THR A 114 -16.50 9.18 -11.18
N LEU A 115 -15.85 8.58 -10.17
CA LEU A 115 -15.35 9.29 -9.00
C LEU A 115 -13.86 9.62 -9.11
N TYR A 116 -13.07 8.74 -9.71
CA TYR A 116 -11.61 8.79 -9.63
C TYR A 116 -10.92 8.89 -11.00
N GLY A 117 -11.67 8.90 -12.10
CA GLY A 117 -11.13 9.01 -13.45
C GLY A 117 -10.73 7.68 -14.09
N SER A 118 -10.11 7.74 -15.27
CA SER A 118 -9.80 6.59 -16.13
C SER A 118 -8.91 5.53 -15.47
N ASP A 119 -8.05 5.93 -14.55
CA ASP A 119 -7.08 5.05 -13.89
C ASP A 119 -7.75 4.10 -12.87
N ALA A 120 -9.04 4.32 -12.57
CA ALA A 120 -9.82 3.49 -11.65
C ALA A 120 -10.82 2.56 -12.39
N MET A 121 -10.51 2.11 -13.58
CA MET A 121 -11.39 1.22 -14.36
C MET A 121 -11.42 -0.21 -13.80
N GLY A 122 -10.31 -0.73 -13.29
CA GLY A 122 -10.21 -2.04 -12.65
C GLY A 122 -10.67 -2.02 -11.20
N GLY A 123 -10.31 -0.96 -10.49
CA GLY A 123 -10.66 -0.79 -9.10
C GLY A 123 -9.82 0.25 -8.38
N VAL A 124 -10.07 0.38 -7.07
CA VAL A 124 -9.40 1.35 -6.21
C VAL A 124 -8.92 0.67 -4.93
N ILE A 125 -7.68 0.90 -4.56
CA ILE A 125 -7.12 0.56 -3.25
C ILE A 125 -6.91 1.86 -2.48
N ASN A 126 -7.71 2.09 -1.45
CA ASN A 126 -7.56 3.28 -0.61
C ASN A 126 -6.99 2.91 0.76
N ILE A 127 -5.84 3.44 1.04
CA ILE A 127 -5.12 3.26 2.30
C ILE A 127 -5.53 4.39 3.23
N ILE A 128 -6.23 4.06 4.29
CA ILE A 128 -6.64 5.02 5.31
C ILE A 128 -5.61 4.97 6.44
N THR A 129 -4.96 6.11 6.68
CA THR A 129 -3.97 6.21 7.76
C THR A 129 -4.64 6.47 9.10
N LYS A 130 -3.97 6.04 10.17
CA LYS A 130 -4.42 6.36 11.53
C LYS A 130 -4.47 7.87 11.72
N LYS A 131 -5.57 8.33 12.31
CA LYS A 131 -5.65 9.71 12.78
C LYS A 131 -4.59 9.93 13.86
N ILE A 132 -4.07 11.16 13.93
CA ILE A 132 -3.05 11.51 14.91
C ILE A 132 -3.57 11.17 16.31
N SER A 133 -2.80 10.35 17.01
CA SER A 133 -3.13 9.95 18.37
C SER A 133 -3.14 11.16 19.31
N LYS A 134 -4.00 11.09 20.35
CA LYS A 134 -3.97 12.08 21.44
C LYS A 134 -2.75 11.92 22.35
N GLU A 135 -2.03 10.83 22.21
CA GLU A 135 -0.81 10.49 22.93
C GLU A 135 0.31 10.18 21.96
N TRP A 136 1.55 10.35 22.38
CA TRP A 136 2.70 9.97 21.59
C TRP A 136 2.76 8.45 21.45
N THR A 137 2.83 8.00 20.21
CA THR A 137 2.95 6.58 19.87
C THR A 137 4.07 6.42 18.86
N GLY A 138 4.75 5.28 18.91
CA GLY A 138 5.80 4.94 17.96
C GLY A 138 5.79 3.46 17.65
N ALA A 139 6.32 3.09 16.50
CA ALA A 139 6.52 1.72 16.08
C ALA A 139 7.84 1.58 15.34
N ILE A 140 8.47 0.43 15.55
CA ILE A 140 9.65 0.00 14.79
C ILE A 140 9.29 -1.34 14.19
N GLY A 141 9.43 -1.46 12.87
CA GLY A 141 9.27 -2.70 12.13
C GLY A 141 10.61 -3.13 11.54
N TYR A 142 10.89 -4.42 11.59
CA TYR A 142 12.03 -5.01 10.90
C TYR A 142 11.56 -6.21 10.09
N ALA A 143 11.93 -6.25 8.83
CA ALA A 143 11.67 -7.38 7.95
C ALA A 143 12.96 -7.80 7.25
N LYS A 144 13.22 -9.11 7.24
CA LYS A 144 14.31 -9.71 6.49
C LYS A 144 13.75 -10.70 5.49
N THR A 145 14.12 -10.52 4.22
CA THR A 145 13.74 -11.44 3.15
C THR A 145 14.93 -12.30 2.78
N PHE A 146 14.76 -13.59 2.89
CA PHE A 146 15.73 -14.57 2.44
C PHE A 146 15.34 -15.03 1.04
N GLN A 147 16.23 -14.85 0.08
CA GLN A 147 16.03 -15.35 -1.25
C GLN A 147 16.37 -16.85 -1.30
N THR A 148 15.51 -17.63 -1.92
CA THR A 148 15.73 -19.08 -2.06
C THR A 148 16.79 -19.38 -3.12
N ASP A 149 16.93 -18.49 -4.11
CA ASP A 149 17.93 -18.57 -5.16
C ASP A 149 19.15 -17.72 -4.78
N ASN A 150 20.32 -18.33 -4.72
CA ASN A 150 21.59 -17.68 -4.40
C ASN A 150 22.04 -16.62 -5.41
N ALA A 151 21.43 -16.58 -6.62
CA ALA A 151 21.66 -15.53 -7.61
C ALA A 151 21.10 -14.16 -7.15
N TYR A 152 20.18 -14.15 -6.21
CA TYR A 152 19.55 -12.94 -5.71
C TYR A 152 19.99 -12.64 -4.28
N GLY A 153 20.33 -11.37 -4.03
CA GLY A 153 20.70 -10.93 -2.68
C GLY A 153 19.52 -10.85 -1.73
N ASN A 154 19.74 -11.24 -0.47
CA ASN A 154 18.78 -11.02 0.60
C ASN A 154 18.55 -9.52 0.81
N ASN A 155 17.41 -9.15 1.36
CA ASN A 155 17.17 -7.77 1.73
C ASN A 155 16.71 -7.62 3.18
N ASP A 156 17.04 -6.47 3.73
CA ASP A 156 16.66 -6.04 5.07
C ASP A 156 15.89 -4.73 4.95
N LYS A 157 14.75 -4.64 5.64
CA LYS A 157 13.93 -3.43 5.71
C LYS A 157 13.67 -3.07 7.15
N THR A 158 13.95 -1.83 7.51
CA THR A 158 13.63 -1.27 8.82
C THR A 158 12.72 -0.07 8.64
N ASP A 159 11.55 -0.12 9.24
CA ASP A 159 10.59 0.98 9.27
C ASP A 159 10.52 1.56 10.68
N VAL A 160 10.57 2.89 10.77
CA VAL A 160 10.41 3.61 12.04
C VAL A 160 9.31 4.65 11.86
N SER A 161 8.41 4.72 12.81
CA SER A 161 7.36 5.73 12.83
C SER A 161 7.13 6.27 14.24
N ILE A 162 6.86 7.56 14.35
CA ILE A 162 6.45 8.22 15.56
C ILE A 162 5.34 9.22 15.23
N MET A 163 4.31 9.27 16.05
CA MET A 163 3.22 10.24 15.91
C MET A 163 2.70 10.68 17.26
N GLY A 164 2.24 11.93 17.33
CA GLY A 164 1.65 12.45 18.55
C GLY A 164 1.23 13.91 18.43
N PRO A 165 0.59 14.46 19.47
CA PRO A 165 0.13 15.83 19.49
C PRO A 165 1.29 16.79 19.78
N LEU A 166 1.50 17.79 18.92
CA LEU A 166 2.31 18.98 19.26
C LEU A 166 1.50 19.97 20.07
N ILE A 167 0.23 20.17 19.69
CA ILE A 167 -0.74 20.97 20.44
C ILE A 167 -1.99 20.12 20.56
N LYS A 168 -2.42 19.84 21.79
CA LYS A 168 -3.57 19.01 22.09
C LYS A 168 -4.79 19.45 21.27
N ASP A 169 -5.42 18.51 20.59
CA ASP A 169 -6.62 18.65 19.76
C ASP A 169 -6.52 19.67 18.60
N LYS A 170 -5.33 20.23 18.31
CA LYS A 170 -5.14 21.23 17.25
C LYS A 170 -4.05 20.87 16.25
N LEU A 171 -2.92 20.40 16.70
CA LEU A 171 -1.78 20.13 15.84
C LEU A 171 -1.08 18.84 16.24
N GLY A 172 -0.87 17.98 15.30
CA GLY A 172 -0.11 16.76 15.50
C GLY A 172 1.09 16.67 14.57
N LEU A 173 2.05 15.86 14.98
CA LEU A 173 3.24 15.53 14.21
C LEU A 173 3.23 14.03 13.92
N SER A 174 3.55 13.67 12.69
CA SER A 174 3.85 12.30 12.29
C SER A 174 5.15 12.30 11.51
N LEU A 175 6.12 11.54 11.99
CA LEU A 175 7.40 11.30 11.33
C LEU A 175 7.53 9.82 11.01
N ARG A 176 8.06 9.51 9.84
CA ARG A 176 8.34 8.16 9.41
C ARG A 176 9.66 8.09 8.66
N GLY A 177 10.34 6.97 8.78
CA GLY A 177 11.54 6.64 8.01
C GLY A 177 11.51 5.17 7.65
N SER A 178 12.02 4.84 6.47
CA SER A 178 12.21 3.48 6.02
C SER A 178 13.64 3.35 5.52
N PHE A 179 14.35 2.35 6.00
CA PHE A 179 15.69 2.00 5.57
C PHE A 179 15.61 0.64 4.89
N TYR A 180 16.10 0.58 3.68
CA TYR A 180 16.12 -0.62 2.88
C TYR A 180 17.54 -0.90 2.42
N ASP A 181 18.04 -2.07 2.70
CA ASP A 181 19.33 -2.56 2.23
C ASP A 181 19.15 -3.89 1.51
N GLN A 182 19.78 -4.02 0.35
CA GLN A 182 19.75 -5.23 -0.44
C GLN A 182 21.16 -5.67 -0.78
N ALA A 183 21.48 -6.91 -0.45
CA ALA A 183 22.72 -7.52 -0.84
C ALA A 183 22.83 -7.63 -2.37
N LYS A 184 24.04 -7.59 -2.89
CA LYS A 184 24.29 -7.69 -4.34
C LYS A 184 23.72 -8.98 -4.91
N SER A 185 23.00 -8.86 -6.01
CA SER A 185 22.54 -9.99 -6.82
C SER A 185 23.52 -10.21 -7.98
N ASN A 186 23.81 -11.46 -8.29
CA ASN A 186 24.67 -11.85 -9.41
C ASN A 186 23.98 -12.92 -10.27
N PRO A 187 22.90 -12.55 -10.99
CA PRO A 187 22.25 -13.50 -11.90
C PRO A 187 23.22 -13.86 -13.03
N GLU A 188 23.51 -15.13 -13.20
CA GLU A 188 24.19 -15.64 -14.37
C GLU A 188 23.21 -15.62 -15.56
N TYR A 189 23.59 -14.98 -16.66
CA TYR A 189 22.86 -14.95 -17.93
C TYR A 189 23.37 -16.02 -18.87
#